data_bd4fb794a3d260597cc798268fce81e1
#
_entry.id   bd4fb794a3d260597cc798268fce81e1
#
_cell.length_a   1.000
_cell.length_b   1.000
_cell.length_c   1.000
_cell.angle_alpha   90.00
_cell.angle_beta   90.00
_cell.angle_gamma   90.00
#
_symmetry.space_group_name_H-M   'P 1'
#
loop_
_entity.id
_entity.type
_entity.pdbx_description
1 polymer ?
#
loop_
_entity_poly.entity_id
_entity_poly.type
_entity_poly.pdbx_seq_one_letter_code
_entity_poly.pdbx_strand_id
1 'polypeptide(L)'
;MKYDVFISYSRKDTAIADKVCAAFDRVGISYFIDRQGIGGGFEFPRVLAENIIGSQLFLLLASENAYASKFTTNEIVFAFNKKPKQSILPYIIDGSSLPLELEFTFAGINWRNIADHPIDSVLVTDILGLLGRPAKTTQSAPASVKPRPQMDDGPQHKPMGKTYKVGDYYDDGTKRGVVFYVSGDGCHGKIVGLDQERLAWCIDRSRFGKKLFRFGKSTEVVGVADSESDGKANTNQMMTWSDEDLPAFVWSRFNGNEWYLPAINELRTLLCDDSVLDAVNGTIAQKGGVKLFTKGDDVYYWSSTEYLNAKDCVWSIHMYTGYSRIINKFEELYVRAVAEF
;
A
#
# COMPACT_ATOMS: atom_id res chain seq x y z
N MET A 1 3.83 17.37 -9.96
CA MET A 1 3.32 16.02 -10.26
C MET A 1 4.37 15.29 -11.07
N LYS A 2 4.54 13.99 -10.85
CA LYS A 2 5.65 13.22 -11.43
C LYS A 2 5.35 12.75 -12.87
N TYR A 3 4.08 12.42 -13.13
CA TYR A 3 3.57 11.99 -14.45
C TYR A 3 2.21 12.63 -14.75
N ASP A 4 1.86 12.68 -16.01
CA ASP A 4 0.53 13.11 -16.45
C ASP A 4 -0.50 11.99 -16.16
N VAL A 5 -0.16 10.75 -16.48
CA VAL A 5 -1.07 9.60 -16.40
C VAL A 5 -0.40 8.41 -15.68
N PHE A 6 -1.11 7.78 -14.77
CA PHE A 6 -0.80 6.42 -14.30
C PHE A 6 -1.68 5.44 -15.10
N ILE A 7 -1.07 4.43 -15.72
CA ILE A 7 -1.79 3.42 -16.49
C ILE A 7 -1.84 2.12 -15.69
N SER A 8 -3.04 1.74 -15.26
CA SER A 8 -3.35 0.46 -14.61
C SER A 8 -3.93 -0.52 -15.62
N TYR A 9 -3.41 -1.73 -15.71
CA TYR A 9 -3.83 -2.73 -16.68
C TYR A 9 -3.49 -4.15 -16.22
N SER A 10 -4.17 -5.14 -16.79
CA SER A 10 -3.75 -6.54 -16.65
C SER A 10 -2.65 -6.86 -17.65
N ARG A 11 -1.62 -7.59 -17.23
CA ARG A 11 -0.52 -8.01 -18.11
C ARG A 11 -0.96 -8.84 -19.31
N LYS A 12 -2.11 -9.49 -19.22
CA LYS A 12 -2.70 -10.17 -20.35
C LYS A 12 -3.11 -9.21 -21.47
N ASP A 13 -3.27 -7.92 -21.15
CA ASP A 13 -3.71 -6.86 -22.05
C ASP A 13 -2.55 -5.97 -22.53
N THR A 14 -1.30 -6.45 -22.41
CA THR A 14 -0.08 -5.71 -22.77
C THR A 14 -0.13 -5.14 -24.19
N ALA A 15 -0.68 -5.86 -25.16
CA ALA A 15 -0.77 -5.39 -26.54
C ALA A 15 -1.60 -4.09 -26.71
N ILE A 16 -2.66 -3.92 -25.90
CA ILE A 16 -3.45 -2.68 -25.89
C ILE A 16 -2.73 -1.60 -25.08
N ALA A 17 -2.13 -1.96 -23.95
CA ALA A 17 -1.34 -1.03 -23.16
C ALA A 17 -0.20 -0.42 -23.96
N ASP A 18 0.48 -1.20 -24.80
CA ASP A 18 1.53 -0.72 -25.71
C ASP A 18 1.01 0.28 -26.76
N LYS A 19 -0.19 0.04 -27.31
CA LYS A 19 -0.83 0.99 -28.21
C LYS A 19 -1.14 2.32 -27.53
N VAL A 20 -1.64 2.29 -26.29
CA VAL A 20 -1.91 3.48 -25.49
C VAL A 20 -0.61 4.24 -25.21
N CYS A 21 0.44 3.56 -24.78
CA CYS A 21 1.74 4.15 -24.55
C CYS A 21 2.30 4.82 -25.82
N ALA A 22 2.26 4.13 -26.96
CA ALA A 22 2.72 4.68 -28.24
C ALA A 22 1.90 5.90 -28.68
N ALA A 23 0.60 5.94 -28.37
CA ALA A 23 -0.24 7.09 -28.65
C ALA A 23 0.14 8.29 -27.76
N PHE A 24 0.42 8.04 -26.47
CA PHE A 24 0.86 9.07 -25.52
C PHE A 24 2.23 9.64 -25.88
N ASP A 25 3.18 8.77 -26.25
CA ASP A 25 4.52 9.19 -26.69
C ASP A 25 4.45 10.17 -27.89
N ARG A 26 3.53 9.92 -28.85
CA ARG A 26 3.35 10.78 -30.03
C ARG A 26 2.91 12.20 -29.71
N VAL A 27 2.19 12.39 -28.61
CA VAL A 27 1.63 13.70 -28.22
C VAL A 27 2.31 14.30 -26.99
N GLY A 28 3.35 13.62 -26.45
CA GLY A 28 4.13 14.11 -25.32
C GLY A 28 3.39 14.05 -23.98
N ILE A 29 2.48 13.07 -23.80
CA ILE A 29 1.87 12.76 -22.51
C ILE A 29 2.86 11.88 -21.73
N SER A 30 3.29 12.34 -20.57
CA SER A 30 4.14 11.53 -19.68
C SER A 30 3.29 10.55 -18.88
N TYR A 31 3.75 9.30 -18.74
CA TYR A 31 2.99 8.28 -18.04
C TYR A 31 3.88 7.34 -17.20
N PHE A 32 3.28 6.77 -16.20
CA PHE A 32 3.82 5.61 -15.48
C PHE A 32 3.00 4.36 -15.83
N ILE A 33 3.67 3.28 -16.13
CA ILE A 33 3.07 1.97 -16.37
C ILE A 33 3.98 0.88 -15.78
N ASP A 34 3.40 -0.04 -14.99
CA ASP A 34 4.18 -1.17 -14.48
C ASP A 34 4.31 -2.27 -15.54
N ARG A 35 5.51 -2.39 -16.11
CA ARG A 35 5.85 -3.45 -17.07
C ARG A 35 6.59 -4.63 -16.43
N GLN A 36 7.22 -4.41 -15.30
CA GLN A 36 8.22 -5.33 -14.78
C GLN A 36 7.69 -6.31 -13.76
N GLY A 37 6.44 -6.54 -13.64
CA GLY A 37 5.93 -7.56 -12.74
C GLY A 37 6.99 -8.24 -11.89
N ILE A 38 7.02 -7.95 -10.74
CA ILE A 38 8.04 -8.06 -9.72
C ILE A 38 8.58 -9.46 -9.50
N GLY A 39 9.89 -9.56 -9.54
CA GLY A 39 10.60 -10.40 -8.60
C GLY A 39 10.49 -9.73 -7.23
N GLY A 40 9.93 -10.43 -6.23
CA GLY A 40 9.53 -9.92 -4.93
C GLY A 40 10.52 -8.96 -4.27
N GLY A 41 10.13 -7.71 -4.15
CA GLY A 41 10.84 -6.67 -3.42
C GLY A 41 9.86 -5.70 -2.76
N PHE A 42 10.13 -5.31 -1.53
CA PHE A 42 9.31 -4.51 -0.65
C PHE A 42 9.04 -3.07 -1.12
N GLU A 43 9.79 -2.56 -2.09
CA GLU A 43 9.64 -1.17 -2.57
C GLU A 43 8.47 -0.95 -3.53
N PHE A 44 7.93 -2.00 -4.08
CA PHE A 44 7.00 -1.92 -5.19
C PHE A 44 5.60 -1.37 -4.87
N PRO A 45 4.91 -1.78 -3.81
CA PRO A 45 3.62 -1.19 -3.46
C PRO A 45 3.73 0.31 -3.18
N ARG A 46 4.84 0.74 -2.59
CA ARG A 46 5.12 2.15 -2.31
C ARG A 46 5.36 2.94 -3.59
N VAL A 47 6.19 2.43 -4.48
CA VAL A 47 6.47 3.07 -5.79
C VAL A 47 5.18 3.21 -6.60
N LEU A 48 4.32 2.19 -6.60
CA LEU A 48 3.01 2.28 -7.23
C LEU A 48 2.12 3.35 -6.58
N ALA A 49 1.99 3.30 -5.26
CA ALA A 49 1.18 4.26 -4.51
C ALA A 49 1.66 5.71 -4.76
N GLU A 50 2.96 5.96 -4.70
CA GLU A 50 3.56 7.26 -4.99
C GLU A 50 3.31 7.71 -6.45
N ASN A 51 3.37 6.79 -7.40
CA ASN A 51 3.11 7.11 -8.80
C ASN A 51 1.61 7.29 -9.09
N ILE A 52 0.71 6.54 -8.43
CA ILE A 52 -0.73 6.78 -8.50
C ILE A 52 -1.03 8.18 -7.96
N ILE A 53 -0.57 8.52 -6.75
CA ILE A 53 -0.79 9.84 -6.14
C ILE A 53 -0.11 10.94 -6.96
N GLY A 54 1.11 10.71 -7.40
CA GLY A 54 1.95 11.67 -8.12
C GLY A 54 1.51 11.96 -9.55
N SER A 55 0.68 11.13 -10.17
CA SER A 55 0.13 11.36 -11.51
C SER A 55 -1.07 12.30 -11.47
N GLN A 56 -1.34 13.02 -12.56
CA GLN A 56 -2.55 13.86 -12.65
C GLN A 56 -3.81 13.00 -12.84
N LEU A 57 -3.74 12.02 -13.73
CA LEU A 57 -4.84 11.14 -14.08
C LEU A 57 -4.48 9.68 -13.72
N PHE A 58 -5.50 8.88 -13.43
CA PHE A 58 -5.43 7.43 -13.31
C PHE A 58 -6.26 6.84 -14.45
N LEU A 59 -5.60 6.19 -15.40
CA LEU A 59 -6.22 5.49 -16.53
C LEU A 59 -6.26 3.99 -16.22
N LEU A 60 -7.47 3.43 -16.10
CA LEU A 60 -7.68 2.00 -16.00
C LEU A 60 -7.99 1.42 -17.37
N LEU A 61 -7.16 0.52 -17.88
CA LEU A 61 -7.53 -0.31 -19.03
C LEU A 61 -8.42 -1.44 -18.51
N ALA A 62 -9.72 -1.22 -18.59
CA ALA A 62 -10.75 -2.05 -18.01
C ALA A 62 -11.07 -3.24 -18.94
N SER A 63 -10.92 -4.46 -18.42
CA SER A 63 -11.16 -5.72 -19.15
C SER A 63 -11.54 -6.82 -18.16
N GLU A 64 -12.06 -7.93 -18.67
CA GLU A 64 -12.28 -9.12 -17.86
C GLU A 64 -11.00 -9.59 -17.17
N ASN A 65 -9.85 -9.51 -17.85
CA ASN A 65 -8.55 -9.81 -17.28
C ASN A 65 -8.15 -8.85 -16.17
N ALA A 66 -8.44 -7.56 -16.31
CA ALA A 66 -8.14 -6.54 -15.31
C ALA A 66 -8.98 -6.74 -14.04
N TYR A 67 -10.26 -7.07 -14.21
CA TYR A 67 -11.17 -7.35 -13.09
C TYR A 67 -10.80 -8.63 -12.33
N ALA A 68 -10.32 -9.66 -13.04
CA ALA A 68 -9.84 -10.89 -12.43
C ALA A 68 -8.47 -10.76 -11.74
N SER A 69 -7.75 -9.65 -11.96
CA SER A 69 -6.44 -9.38 -11.39
C SER A 69 -6.56 -8.74 -10.01
N LYS A 70 -6.19 -9.46 -8.95
CA LYS A 70 -6.12 -8.88 -7.58
C LYS A 70 -5.21 -7.66 -7.52
N PHE A 71 -4.17 -7.64 -8.33
CA PHE A 71 -3.21 -6.54 -8.40
C PHE A 71 -3.88 -5.27 -8.95
N THR A 72 -4.53 -5.39 -10.10
CA THR A 72 -5.27 -4.29 -10.73
C THR A 72 -6.40 -3.79 -9.83
N THR A 73 -7.10 -4.70 -9.15
CA THR A 73 -8.17 -4.34 -8.20
C THR A 73 -7.63 -3.50 -7.04
N ASN A 74 -6.46 -3.84 -6.48
CA ASN A 74 -5.84 -3.05 -5.41
C ASN A 74 -5.43 -1.64 -5.87
N GLU A 75 -4.88 -1.51 -7.09
CA GLU A 75 -4.56 -0.20 -7.68
C GLU A 75 -5.82 0.66 -7.86
N ILE A 76 -6.90 0.04 -8.33
CA ILE A 76 -8.20 0.69 -8.52
C ILE A 76 -8.71 1.23 -7.18
N VAL A 77 -8.83 0.38 -6.16
CA VAL A 77 -9.32 0.78 -4.83
C VAL A 77 -8.44 1.88 -4.23
N PHE A 78 -7.12 1.75 -4.36
CA PHE A 78 -6.19 2.77 -3.89
C PHE A 78 -6.39 4.11 -4.61
N ALA A 79 -6.49 4.10 -5.94
CA ALA A 79 -6.72 5.31 -6.73
C ALA A 79 -8.04 6.00 -6.32
N PHE A 80 -9.11 5.25 -6.11
CA PHE A 80 -10.40 5.78 -5.66
C PHE A 80 -10.34 6.44 -4.30
N ASN A 81 -9.56 5.90 -3.38
CA ASN A 81 -9.40 6.44 -2.04
C ASN A 81 -8.49 7.68 -1.99
N LYS A 82 -7.60 7.85 -2.95
CA LYS A 82 -6.54 8.88 -2.91
C LYS A 82 -6.69 9.97 -3.97
N LYS A 83 -7.50 9.76 -5.00
CA LYS A 83 -7.65 10.70 -6.11
C LYS A 83 -9.08 11.24 -6.22
N PRO A 84 -9.25 12.49 -6.68
CA PRO A 84 -10.57 13.00 -7.04
C PRO A 84 -11.21 12.15 -8.15
N LYS A 85 -12.50 11.90 -8.08
CA LYS A 85 -13.23 11.10 -9.10
C LYS A 85 -13.01 11.59 -10.53
N GLN A 86 -12.86 12.91 -10.72
CA GLN A 86 -12.63 13.54 -12.03
C GLN A 86 -11.26 13.19 -12.65
N SER A 87 -10.32 12.72 -11.84
CA SER A 87 -8.98 12.30 -12.28
C SER A 87 -8.86 10.79 -12.51
N ILE A 88 -9.97 10.05 -12.43
CA ILE A 88 -10.03 8.60 -12.68
C ILE A 88 -10.79 8.38 -13.99
N LEU A 89 -10.15 7.72 -14.95
CA LEU A 89 -10.71 7.43 -16.25
C LEU A 89 -10.66 5.92 -16.53
N PRO A 90 -11.78 5.20 -16.33
CA PRO A 90 -11.91 3.82 -16.80
C PRO A 90 -12.13 3.78 -18.31
N TYR A 91 -11.35 2.93 -18.98
CA TYR A 91 -11.37 2.76 -20.44
C TYR A 91 -11.56 1.27 -20.78
N ILE A 92 -12.77 0.90 -21.20
CA ILE A 92 -13.14 -0.49 -21.53
C ILE A 92 -12.49 -0.88 -22.85
N ILE A 93 -11.68 -1.96 -22.83
CA ILE A 93 -10.87 -2.37 -23.98
C ILE A 93 -11.35 -3.65 -24.68
N ASP A 94 -12.24 -4.40 -24.07
CA ASP A 94 -12.73 -5.71 -24.57
C ASP A 94 -14.26 -5.85 -24.60
N GLY A 95 -14.99 -4.78 -24.27
CA GLY A 95 -16.45 -4.79 -24.21
C GLY A 95 -17.04 -5.51 -23.02
N SER A 96 -16.23 -5.94 -22.05
CA SER A 96 -16.70 -6.56 -20.82
C SER A 96 -17.54 -5.60 -19.98
N SER A 97 -18.53 -6.14 -19.28
CA SER A 97 -19.30 -5.40 -18.29
C SER A 97 -18.56 -5.33 -16.95
N LEU A 98 -18.80 -4.25 -16.23
CA LEU A 98 -18.25 -4.08 -14.90
C LEU A 98 -18.78 -5.14 -13.94
N PRO A 99 -17.93 -5.77 -13.12
CA PRO A 99 -18.39 -6.61 -12.02
C PRO A 99 -19.23 -5.80 -11.02
N LEU A 100 -20.29 -6.43 -10.48
CA LEU A 100 -21.24 -5.78 -9.57
C LEU A 100 -20.53 -5.13 -8.35
N GLU A 101 -19.47 -5.77 -7.86
CA GLU A 101 -18.66 -5.27 -6.73
C GLU A 101 -17.96 -3.94 -7.04
N LEU A 102 -17.65 -3.72 -8.32
CA LEU A 102 -17.02 -2.48 -8.77
C LEU A 102 -18.03 -1.43 -9.23
N GLU A 103 -19.26 -1.81 -9.60
CA GLU A 103 -20.30 -0.85 -10.03
C GLU A 103 -20.56 0.23 -8.97
N PHE A 104 -20.64 -0.17 -7.69
CA PHE A 104 -20.82 0.77 -6.60
C PHE A 104 -19.62 1.73 -6.45
N THR A 105 -18.41 1.21 -6.59
CA THR A 105 -17.17 2.00 -6.49
C THR A 105 -17.08 3.00 -7.62
N PHE A 106 -17.48 2.62 -8.82
CA PHE A 106 -17.42 3.45 -10.02
C PHE A 106 -18.67 4.31 -10.25
N ALA A 107 -19.64 4.30 -9.33
CA ALA A 107 -20.83 5.13 -9.46
C ALA A 107 -20.48 6.62 -9.60
N GLY A 108 -20.97 7.23 -10.67
CA GLY A 108 -20.74 8.65 -10.99
C GLY A 108 -19.40 8.97 -11.67
N ILE A 109 -18.69 7.97 -12.19
CA ILE A 109 -17.51 8.15 -13.05
C ILE A 109 -17.88 8.00 -14.52
N ASN A 110 -17.32 8.84 -15.36
CA ASN A 110 -17.51 8.76 -16.81
C ASN A 110 -16.56 7.71 -17.40
N TRP A 111 -17.15 6.64 -17.91
CA TRP A 111 -16.45 5.58 -18.62
C TRP A 111 -16.22 5.93 -20.09
N ARG A 112 -15.16 5.36 -20.66
CA ARG A 112 -14.91 5.37 -22.08
C ARG A 112 -14.83 3.92 -22.57
N ASN A 113 -15.20 3.71 -23.83
CA ASN A 113 -15.11 2.41 -24.48
C ASN A 113 -14.27 2.55 -25.74
N ILE A 114 -13.38 1.61 -26.00
CA ILE A 114 -12.50 1.60 -27.18
C ILE A 114 -13.27 1.67 -28.50
N ALA A 115 -14.50 1.14 -28.53
CA ALA A 115 -15.37 1.15 -29.73
C ALA A 115 -15.76 2.59 -30.12
N ASP A 116 -16.09 3.42 -29.13
CA ASP A 116 -16.56 4.80 -29.35
C ASP A 116 -15.44 5.83 -29.18
N HIS A 117 -14.37 5.46 -28.49
CA HIS A 117 -13.21 6.31 -28.17
C HIS A 117 -11.91 5.63 -28.63
N PRO A 118 -11.64 5.55 -29.96
CA PRO A 118 -10.40 4.96 -30.46
C PRO A 118 -9.16 5.63 -29.85
N ILE A 119 -8.11 4.82 -29.55
CA ILE A 119 -6.92 5.26 -28.82
C ILE A 119 -6.25 6.48 -29.47
N ASP A 120 -6.01 6.40 -30.77
CA ASP A 120 -5.18 7.40 -31.49
C ASP A 120 -5.85 8.74 -31.72
N SER A 121 -7.16 8.82 -31.56
CA SER A 121 -7.95 10.01 -31.87
C SER A 121 -8.70 10.53 -30.66
N VAL A 122 -9.68 9.76 -30.18
CA VAL A 122 -10.61 10.26 -29.16
C VAL A 122 -10.04 10.12 -27.75
N LEU A 123 -9.45 8.95 -27.37
CA LEU A 123 -8.88 8.77 -26.04
C LEU A 123 -7.76 9.79 -25.74
N VAL A 124 -6.84 9.98 -26.71
CA VAL A 124 -5.75 10.96 -26.56
C VAL A 124 -6.30 12.38 -26.39
N THR A 125 -7.32 12.73 -27.18
CA THR A 125 -7.97 14.05 -27.09
C THR A 125 -8.67 14.25 -25.76
N ASP A 126 -9.38 13.24 -25.25
CA ASP A 126 -10.03 13.26 -23.94
C ASP A 126 -8.99 13.46 -22.82
N ILE A 127 -7.88 12.71 -22.87
CA ILE A 127 -6.80 12.84 -21.89
C ILE A 127 -6.15 14.22 -21.93
N LEU A 128 -5.84 14.74 -23.12
CA LEU A 128 -5.31 16.10 -23.24
C LEU A 128 -6.28 17.14 -22.69
N GLY A 129 -7.57 16.98 -22.94
CA GLY A 129 -8.62 17.84 -22.36
C GLY A 129 -8.65 17.79 -20.84
N LEU A 130 -8.58 16.59 -20.24
CA LEU A 130 -8.53 16.41 -18.77
C LEU A 130 -7.24 16.97 -18.16
N LEU A 131 -6.14 16.98 -18.91
CA LEU A 131 -4.88 17.59 -18.50
C LEU A 131 -4.84 19.12 -18.70
N GLY A 132 -5.91 19.71 -19.25
CA GLY A 132 -5.96 21.14 -19.59
C GLY A 132 -5.03 21.55 -20.74
N ARG A 133 -4.64 20.60 -21.62
CA ARG A 133 -3.77 20.83 -22.78
C ARG A 133 -4.58 20.80 -24.07
N PRO A 134 -4.53 21.86 -24.93
CA PRO A 134 -5.22 21.81 -26.20
C PRO A 134 -4.57 20.78 -27.14
N ALA A 135 -5.40 19.99 -27.84
CA ALA A 135 -4.94 19.07 -28.86
C ALA A 135 -4.26 19.86 -29.98
N LYS A 136 -2.94 19.80 -30.16
CA LYS A 136 -2.25 20.31 -31.33
C LYS A 136 -2.52 19.37 -32.48
N THR A 137 -3.30 19.81 -33.43
CA THR A 137 -3.47 19.14 -34.73
C THR A 137 -2.12 19.19 -35.46
N THR A 138 -1.39 18.11 -35.48
CA THR A 138 -0.19 17.97 -36.32
C THR A 138 -0.41 16.89 -37.33
N GLN A 139 -0.51 17.33 -38.58
CA GLN A 139 -0.31 16.52 -39.77
C GLN A 139 1.11 15.97 -39.81
N SER A 140 1.19 14.74 -40.23
CA SER A 140 2.32 13.88 -40.50
C SER A 140 3.59 14.49 -41.04
N ALA A 141 4.77 14.11 -40.50
CA ALA A 141 5.95 13.72 -41.27
C ALA A 141 6.88 12.85 -40.38
N PRO A 142 7.57 11.84 -40.92
CA PRO A 142 8.37 10.91 -40.16
C PRO A 142 9.71 11.53 -39.78
N ALA A 143 9.97 11.67 -38.50
CA ALA A 143 11.26 12.11 -37.99
C ALA A 143 12.02 10.95 -37.38
N SER A 144 13.19 10.73 -37.97
CA SER A 144 14.30 9.85 -37.61
C SER A 144 14.51 9.66 -36.10
N VAL A 145 14.68 8.41 -35.74
CA VAL A 145 15.16 7.92 -34.41
C VAL A 145 16.53 8.55 -34.15
N LYS A 146 16.60 9.46 -33.18
CA LYS A 146 17.86 9.83 -32.53
C LYS A 146 18.02 8.99 -31.25
N PRO A 147 19.24 8.51 -30.95
CA PRO A 147 19.49 7.72 -29.76
C PRO A 147 19.18 8.53 -28.51
N ARG A 148 18.52 7.89 -27.57
CA ARG A 148 18.21 8.40 -26.24
C ARG A 148 19.51 8.79 -25.53
N PRO A 149 19.65 10.01 -24.98
CA PRO A 149 20.75 10.31 -24.08
C PRO A 149 20.60 9.43 -22.83
N GLN A 150 21.72 8.85 -22.39
CA GLN A 150 21.83 8.22 -21.07
C GLN A 150 21.36 9.23 -20.04
N MET A 151 20.54 8.77 -19.10
CA MET A 151 20.17 9.53 -17.93
C MET A 151 21.44 9.99 -17.22
N ASP A 152 21.68 11.27 -17.30
CA ASP A 152 22.54 11.97 -16.36
C ASP A 152 21.80 11.93 -15.03
N ASP A 153 22.48 11.50 -13.98
CA ASP A 153 21.96 11.53 -12.62
C ASP A 153 21.54 12.97 -12.32
N GLY A 154 20.22 13.21 -12.30
CA GLY A 154 19.65 14.48 -11.92
C GLY A 154 20.21 14.92 -10.57
N PRO A 155 20.25 16.22 -10.27
CA PRO A 155 20.90 16.73 -9.07
C PRO A 155 20.42 15.97 -7.85
N GLN A 156 21.34 15.27 -7.20
CA GLN A 156 21.11 14.66 -5.90
C GLN A 156 20.62 15.78 -4.99
N HIS A 157 19.32 15.76 -4.68
CA HIS A 157 18.82 16.56 -3.57
C HIS A 157 19.62 16.15 -2.34
N LYS A 158 20.53 17.00 -1.91
CA LYS A 158 21.14 16.88 -0.61
C LYS A 158 20.00 16.77 0.40
N PRO A 159 19.94 15.70 1.20
CA PRO A 159 18.94 15.59 2.24
C PRO A 159 19.14 16.77 3.21
N MET A 160 18.13 17.62 3.34
CA MET A 160 18.13 18.75 4.27
C MET A 160 17.72 18.30 5.69
N GLY A 161 17.93 17.03 6.04
CA GLY A 161 17.57 16.43 7.31
C GLY A 161 18.62 15.44 7.81
N LYS A 162 18.51 15.06 9.07
CA LYS A 162 19.33 14.01 9.68
C LYS A 162 19.02 12.68 8.97
N THR A 163 20.04 11.99 8.48
CA THR A 163 19.93 10.66 7.91
C THR A 163 20.05 9.58 8.98
N TYR A 164 19.33 8.50 8.81
CA TYR A 164 19.26 7.38 9.74
C TYR A 164 19.64 6.06 9.07
N LYS A 165 20.05 5.11 9.90
CA LYS A 165 20.32 3.71 9.51
C LYS A 165 19.50 2.78 10.40
N VAL A 166 19.31 1.55 9.94
CA VAL A 166 18.74 0.50 10.78
C VAL A 166 19.57 0.32 12.05
N GLY A 167 18.91 0.25 13.18
CA GLY A 167 19.53 0.21 14.50
C GLY A 167 19.75 1.58 15.16
N ASP A 168 19.62 2.70 14.45
CA ASP A 168 19.74 4.02 15.06
C ASP A 168 18.58 4.29 16.02
N TYR A 169 18.86 5.02 17.09
CA TYR A 169 17.83 5.54 17.98
C TYR A 169 17.24 6.82 17.41
N TYR A 170 15.95 6.81 17.20
CA TYR A 170 15.17 7.97 16.78
C TYR A 170 14.52 8.64 17.98
N ASP A 171 14.62 9.96 18.08
CA ASP A 171 13.94 10.79 19.07
C ASP A 171 13.73 12.18 18.48
N ASP A 172 12.49 12.58 18.27
CA ASP A 172 12.10 13.93 17.82
C ASP A 172 11.39 14.74 18.92
N GLY A 173 11.38 14.21 20.15
CA GLY A 173 10.68 14.79 21.29
C GLY A 173 9.22 14.34 21.40
N THR A 174 8.61 13.84 20.32
CA THR A 174 7.23 13.31 20.30
C THR A 174 7.19 11.79 20.12
N LYS A 175 8.09 11.24 19.31
CA LYS A 175 8.23 9.81 19.06
C LYS A 175 9.63 9.35 19.41
N ARG A 176 9.74 8.20 20.08
CA ARG A 176 11.00 7.59 20.47
C ARG A 176 10.98 6.10 20.15
N GLY A 177 11.97 5.64 19.40
CA GLY A 177 12.04 4.25 19.01
C GLY A 177 13.36 3.90 18.34
N VAL A 178 13.48 2.68 17.85
CA VAL A 178 14.64 2.21 17.12
C VAL A 178 14.29 2.00 15.66
N VAL A 179 15.11 2.53 14.78
CA VAL A 179 14.92 2.45 13.33
C VAL A 179 15.08 1.00 12.87
N PHE A 180 14.06 0.44 12.22
CA PHE A 180 14.14 -0.89 11.61
C PHE A 180 13.97 -0.87 10.09
N TYR A 181 13.55 0.27 9.53
CA TYR A 181 13.46 0.48 8.09
C TYR A 181 13.78 1.93 7.75
N VAL A 182 14.52 2.15 6.67
CA VAL A 182 14.88 3.47 6.16
C VAL A 182 14.59 3.51 4.67
N SER A 183 13.95 4.58 4.21
CA SER A 183 13.72 4.82 2.79
C SER A 183 15.01 5.22 2.06
N GLY A 184 14.99 5.17 0.72
CA GLY A 184 16.18 5.44 -0.09
C GLY A 184 16.77 6.85 0.07
N ASP A 185 16.02 7.81 0.64
CA ASP A 185 16.51 9.17 0.94
C ASP A 185 17.26 9.26 2.29
N GLY A 186 17.18 8.22 3.11
CA GLY A 186 17.80 8.18 4.43
C GLY A 186 17.10 9.05 5.50
N CYS A 187 16.09 9.82 5.15
CA CYS A 187 15.45 10.79 6.03
C CYS A 187 14.09 10.34 6.55
N HIS A 188 13.49 9.34 5.92
CA HIS A 188 12.21 8.75 6.28
C HIS A 188 12.35 7.26 6.54
N GLY A 189 11.47 6.72 7.37
CA GLY A 189 11.55 5.31 7.69
C GLY A 189 10.51 4.89 8.72
N LYS A 190 10.80 3.76 9.38
CA LYS A 190 9.94 3.22 10.42
C LYS A 190 10.76 2.89 11.66
N ILE A 191 10.17 3.21 12.81
CA ILE A 191 10.73 2.93 14.14
C ILE A 191 9.85 1.93 14.86
N VAL A 192 10.46 1.13 15.72
CA VAL A 192 9.79 0.24 16.66
C VAL A 192 9.90 0.81 18.07
N GLY A 193 8.82 0.71 18.84
CA GLY A 193 8.78 1.13 20.24
C GLY A 193 9.71 0.30 21.14
N LEU A 194 9.97 0.78 22.35
CA LEU A 194 10.89 0.14 23.30
C LEU A 194 10.22 -0.93 24.16
N ASP A 195 8.89 -0.93 24.23
CA ASP A 195 8.09 -1.78 25.10
C ASP A 195 7.22 -2.74 24.30
N GLN A 196 6.81 -3.83 24.93
CA GLN A 196 5.88 -4.80 24.38
C GLN A 196 4.93 -5.30 25.49
N GLU A 197 3.78 -5.77 25.07
CA GLU A 197 2.77 -6.33 25.98
C GLU A 197 2.18 -7.60 25.35
N ARG A 198 1.58 -8.46 26.17
CA ARG A 198 0.89 -9.66 25.70
C ARG A 198 -0.61 -9.45 25.82
N LEU A 199 -1.30 -9.37 24.67
CA LEU A 199 -2.69 -8.97 24.56
C LEU A 199 -3.42 -9.78 23.50
N ALA A 200 -4.75 -9.90 23.63
CA ALA A 200 -5.60 -10.35 22.54
C ALA A 200 -5.66 -9.28 21.44
N TRP A 201 -5.81 -9.72 20.19
CA TRP A 201 -6.02 -8.82 19.05
C TRP A 201 -7.37 -8.09 19.18
N CYS A 202 -8.43 -8.85 19.56
CA CYS A 202 -9.71 -8.33 19.97
C CYS A 202 -10.33 -9.18 21.10
N ILE A 203 -11.31 -8.66 21.81
CA ILE A 203 -12.01 -9.36 22.88
C ILE A 203 -13.14 -10.21 22.32
N ASP A 204 -13.20 -11.49 22.71
CA ASP A 204 -14.33 -12.37 22.40
C ASP A 204 -15.57 -11.97 23.21
N ARG A 205 -16.46 -11.23 22.57
CA ARG A 205 -17.70 -10.78 23.19
C ARG A 205 -18.80 -11.84 23.26
N SER A 206 -18.63 -12.97 22.62
CA SER A 206 -19.59 -14.08 22.77
C SER A 206 -19.68 -14.54 24.21
N ARG A 207 -18.59 -14.39 24.96
CA ARG A 207 -18.53 -14.67 26.41
C ARG A 207 -19.29 -13.66 27.29
N PHE A 208 -19.56 -12.45 26.77
CA PHE A 208 -20.18 -11.36 27.53
C PHE A 208 -21.57 -10.96 27.03
N GLY A 209 -22.16 -11.70 26.11
CA GLY A 209 -23.52 -11.47 25.61
C GLY A 209 -23.73 -10.16 24.87
N LYS A 210 -22.67 -9.44 24.50
CA LYS A 210 -22.74 -8.21 23.73
C LYS A 210 -22.18 -8.41 22.33
N LYS A 211 -22.95 -8.02 21.31
CA LYS A 211 -22.51 -8.09 19.92
C LYS A 211 -21.48 -7.03 19.64
N LEU A 212 -20.28 -7.44 19.19
CA LEU A 212 -19.17 -6.59 18.78
C LEU A 212 -19.45 -5.79 17.49
N PHE A 213 -20.64 -5.91 16.88
CA PHE A 213 -20.89 -5.50 15.50
C PHE A 213 -22.06 -4.53 15.39
N ARG A 214 -21.74 -3.31 15.00
CA ARG A 214 -22.71 -2.22 14.82
C ARG A 214 -23.15 -2.03 13.36
N PHE A 215 -22.85 -2.93 12.46
CA PHE A 215 -23.42 -2.92 11.12
C PHE A 215 -24.30 -4.16 10.91
N GLY A 216 -25.57 -3.93 11.04
CA GLY A 216 -26.78 -4.70 10.84
C GLY A 216 -26.75 -5.89 9.93
N LYS A 217 -25.92 -6.88 10.19
CA LYS A 217 -26.10 -8.31 9.84
C LYS A 217 -24.87 -9.08 10.32
N SER A 218 -25.08 -9.97 11.26
CA SER A 218 -24.29 -11.14 11.63
C SER A 218 -22.84 -11.21 11.10
N THR A 219 -21.86 -11.13 12.02
CA THR A 219 -20.62 -11.91 11.98
C THR A 219 -19.61 -11.68 10.84
N GLU A 220 -19.66 -10.62 10.06
CA GLU A 220 -18.74 -10.42 8.95
C GLU A 220 -17.83 -9.21 9.14
N VAL A 221 -16.80 -9.35 9.98
CA VAL A 221 -15.65 -8.46 9.98
C VAL A 221 -14.49 -9.18 9.34
N VAL A 222 -14.56 -9.28 8.04
CA VAL A 222 -13.46 -9.79 7.22
C VAL A 222 -13.12 -8.70 6.21
N GLY A 223 -11.84 -8.34 6.13
CA GLY A 223 -11.35 -7.41 5.11
C GLY A 223 -11.41 -5.94 5.47
N VAL A 224 -11.43 -5.61 6.76
CA VAL A 224 -11.37 -4.22 7.25
C VAL A 224 -9.93 -3.79 7.48
N ALA A 225 -9.12 -4.67 8.06
CA ALA A 225 -7.69 -4.47 8.31
C ALA A 225 -6.89 -5.48 7.46
N ASP A 226 -6.98 -5.37 6.15
CA ASP A 226 -6.46 -6.37 5.21
C ASP A 226 -5.13 -5.97 4.55
N SER A 227 -4.66 -4.76 4.76
CA SER A 227 -3.37 -4.35 4.22
C SER A 227 -2.24 -5.17 4.81
N GLU A 228 -1.46 -5.82 3.94
CA GLU A 228 -0.26 -6.55 4.36
C GLU A 228 0.95 -5.64 4.63
N SER A 229 0.90 -4.36 4.22
CA SER A 229 2.06 -3.45 4.25
C SER A 229 1.79 -2.08 4.89
N ASP A 230 0.54 -1.77 5.23
CA ASP A 230 0.14 -0.51 5.85
C ASP A 230 -0.59 -0.76 7.17
N GLY A 231 0.19 -0.98 8.22
CA GLY A 231 -0.33 -1.20 9.56
C GLY A 231 -1.01 0.06 10.13
N LYS A 232 -0.59 1.24 9.69
CA LYS A 232 -1.20 2.51 10.09
C LYS A 232 -2.64 2.61 9.55
N ALA A 233 -2.85 2.29 8.28
CA ALA A 233 -4.19 2.23 7.68
C ALA A 233 -5.06 1.19 8.37
N ASN A 234 -4.55 -0.04 8.58
CA ASN A 234 -5.26 -1.08 9.31
C ASN A 234 -5.67 -0.62 10.71
N THR A 235 -4.72 -0.05 11.47
CA THR A 235 -4.99 0.44 12.83
C THR A 235 -6.00 1.57 12.83
N ASN A 236 -5.89 2.54 11.91
CA ASN A 236 -6.85 3.62 11.78
C ASN A 236 -8.25 3.09 11.50
N GLN A 237 -8.37 2.12 10.62
CA GLN A 237 -9.65 1.51 10.26
C GLN A 237 -10.26 0.77 11.46
N MET A 238 -9.47 -0.04 12.17
CA MET A 238 -9.93 -0.79 13.33
C MET A 238 -10.38 0.15 14.46
N MET A 239 -9.64 1.21 14.75
CA MET A 239 -9.96 2.18 15.82
C MET A 239 -11.25 2.98 15.55
N THR A 240 -11.85 2.90 14.37
CA THR A 240 -13.19 3.46 14.13
C THR A 240 -14.32 2.65 14.78
N TRP A 241 -14.04 1.46 15.28
CA TRP A 241 -15.06 0.51 15.74
C TRP A 241 -15.31 0.57 17.24
N SER A 242 -14.30 0.36 18.07
CA SER A 242 -14.41 0.45 19.53
C SER A 242 -13.04 0.30 20.19
N ASP A 243 -12.69 1.23 21.06
CA ASP A 243 -11.44 1.15 21.83
C ASP A 243 -11.46 0.01 22.84
N GLU A 244 -12.62 -0.26 23.47
CA GLU A 244 -12.75 -1.27 24.54
C GLU A 244 -12.54 -2.71 24.05
N ASP A 245 -12.67 -2.93 22.73
CA ASP A 245 -12.70 -4.26 22.16
C ASP A 245 -11.43 -4.68 21.43
N LEU A 246 -10.47 -3.77 21.32
CA LEU A 246 -9.28 -3.89 20.49
C LEU A 246 -7.99 -3.66 21.28
N PRO A 247 -7.70 -4.46 22.32
CA PRO A 247 -6.61 -4.19 23.26
C PRO A 247 -5.25 -4.07 22.57
N ALA A 248 -4.94 -4.88 21.55
CA ALA A 248 -3.68 -4.78 20.81
C ALA A 248 -3.53 -3.44 20.08
N PHE A 249 -4.61 -2.93 19.50
CA PHE A 249 -4.61 -1.65 18.77
C PHE A 249 -4.56 -0.45 19.72
N VAL A 250 -5.33 -0.49 20.81
CA VAL A 250 -5.31 0.55 21.84
C VAL A 250 -3.91 0.68 22.44
N TRP A 251 -3.31 -0.46 22.83
CA TRP A 251 -1.97 -0.47 23.37
C TRP A 251 -0.94 0.07 22.37
N SER A 252 -1.07 -0.28 21.10
CA SER A 252 -0.17 0.23 20.06
C SER A 252 -0.17 1.75 19.96
N ARG A 253 -1.28 2.40 20.35
CA ARG A 253 -1.43 3.87 20.38
C ARG A 253 -1.15 4.53 21.73
N PHE A 254 -0.72 3.77 22.72
CA PHE A 254 -0.46 4.32 24.05
C PHE A 254 0.54 5.49 24.04
N ASN A 255 1.50 5.46 23.13
CA ASN A 255 2.48 6.54 22.94
C ASN A 255 2.05 7.63 21.94
N GLY A 256 0.79 7.63 21.52
CA GLY A 256 0.21 8.62 20.61
C GLY A 256 -0.36 8.05 19.32
N ASN A 257 -1.19 8.82 18.64
CA ASN A 257 -1.94 8.38 17.44
C ASN A 257 -1.07 8.08 16.21
N GLU A 258 0.20 8.47 16.23
CA GLU A 258 1.16 8.14 15.17
C GLU A 258 1.73 6.73 15.31
N TRP A 259 1.52 6.08 16.45
CA TRP A 259 1.90 4.70 16.69
C TRP A 259 0.78 3.75 16.28
N TYR A 260 1.14 2.56 15.80
CA TYR A 260 0.18 1.60 15.28
C TYR A 260 0.65 0.15 15.39
N LEU A 261 -0.27 -0.79 15.31
CA LEU A 261 0.03 -2.21 15.21
C LEU A 261 0.55 -2.52 13.80
N PRO A 262 1.77 -3.04 13.64
CA PRO A 262 2.38 -3.24 12.32
C PRO A 262 1.60 -4.23 11.46
N ALA A 263 1.57 -4.01 10.16
CA ALA A 263 1.10 -4.98 9.18
C ALA A 263 2.08 -6.17 9.08
N ILE A 264 1.65 -7.28 8.49
CA ILE A 264 2.44 -8.52 8.45
C ILE A 264 3.79 -8.33 7.75
N ASN A 265 3.86 -7.52 6.70
CA ASN A 265 5.12 -7.26 5.99
C ASN A 265 6.05 -6.32 6.77
N GLU A 266 5.52 -5.38 7.53
CA GLU A 266 6.31 -4.55 8.45
C GLU A 266 6.93 -5.41 9.55
N LEU A 267 6.15 -6.35 10.11
CA LEU A 267 6.67 -7.33 11.08
C LEU A 267 7.74 -8.23 10.47
N ARG A 268 7.56 -8.69 9.23
CA ARG A 268 8.60 -9.49 8.54
C ARG A 268 9.90 -8.71 8.41
N THR A 269 9.83 -7.45 8.02
CA THR A 269 11.00 -6.57 7.92
C THR A 269 11.71 -6.43 9.27
N LEU A 270 10.95 -6.30 10.36
CA LEU A 270 11.50 -6.13 11.70
C LEU A 270 12.06 -7.43 12.29
N LEU A 271 11.37 -8.56 12.11
CA LEU A 271 11.58 -9.78 12.90
C LEU A 271 12.23 -10.93 12.12
N CYS A 272 12.13 -10.95 10.78
CA CYS A 272 12.59 -12.09 9.99
C CYS A 272 13.99 -11.89 9.36
N ASP A 273 14.51 -10.67 9.37
CA ASP A 273 15.89 -10.37 9.01
C ASP A 273 16.75 -10.30 10.27
N ASP A 274 17.66 -11.26 10.43
CA ASP A 274 18.51 -11.38 11.63
C ASP A 274 19.38 -10.12 11.82
N SER A 275 19.87 -9.50 10.75
CA SER A 275 20.71 -8.31 10.83
C SER A 275 19.91 -7.09 11.35
N VAL A 276 18.66 -6.95 10.92
CA VAL A 276 17.74 -5.91 11.41
C VAL A 276 17.40 -6.16 12.87
N LEU A 277 17.00 -7.38 13.20
CA LEU A 277 16.58 -7.77 14.54
C LEU A 277 17.71 -7.57 15.58
N ASP A 278 18.93 -7.97 15.23
CA ASP A 278 20.11 -7.82 16.09
C ASP A 278 20.48 -6.34 16.31
N ALA A 279 20.51 -5.55 15.22
CA ALA A 279 20.79 -4.12 15.30
C ALA A 279 19.74 -3.39 16.17
N VAL A 280 18.46 -3.70 15.97
CA VAL A 280 17.34 -3.14 16.73
C VAL A 280 17.44 -3.54 18.19
N ASN A 281 17.62 -4.83 18.50
CA ASN A 281 17.73 -5.34 19.86
C ASN A 281 18.96 -4.80 20.60
N GLY A 282 20.06 -4.57 19.89
CA GLY A 282 21.26 -3.94 20.44
C GLY A 282 20.95 -2.53 20.98
N THR A 283 20.24 -1.74 20.21
CA THR A 283 19.86 -0.37 20.60
C THR A 283 18.75 -0.35 21.64
N ILE A 284 17.73 -1.22 21.52
CA ILE A 284 16.68 -1.34 22.56
C ILE A 284 17.32 -1.59 23.93
N ALA A 285 18.27 -2.55 24.01
CA ALA A 285 18.96 -2.86 25.27
C ALA A 285 19.74 -1.67 25.83
N GLN A 286 20.43 -0.91 24.97
CA GLN A 286 21.16 0.30 25.39
C GLN A 286 20.24 1.40 25.92
N LYS A 287 18.99 1.44 25.46
CA LYS A 287 17.97 2.40 25.89
C LYS A 287 17.10 1.92 27.03
N GLY A 288 17.41 0.74 27.61
CA GLY A 288 16.66 0.17 28.73
C GLY A 288 15.29 -0.37 28.38
N GLY A 289 15.02 -0.62 27.08
CA GLY A 289 13.77 -1.21 26.60
C GLY A 289 13.75 -2.72 26.68
N VAL A 290 12.59 -3.30 26.40
CA VAL A 290 12.37 -4.75 26.34
C VAL A 290 12.76 -5.27 24.97
N LYS A 291 13.75 -6.16 24.88
CA LYS A 291 14.17 -6.75 23.61
C LYS A 291 13.03 -7.51 22.93
N LEU A 292 13.04 -7.47 21.62
CA LEU A 292 12.25 -8.37 20.79
C LEU A 292 12.77 -9.80 20.97
N PHE A 293 11.87 -10.77 20.93
CA PHE A 293 12.24 -12.18 20.92
C PHE A 293 13.01 -12.52 19.62
N THR A 294 13.83 -13.55 19.72
CA THR A 294 14.70 -13.99 18.63
C THR A 294 14.26 -15.34 18.09
N LYS A 295 14.85 -15.78 16.99
CA LYS A 295 14.61 -17.13 16.46
C LYS A 295 14.95 -18.18 17.50
N GLY A 296 14.04 -19.13 17.72
CA GLY A 296 14.13 -20.16 18.76
C GLY A 296 13.19 -19.93 19.96
N ASP A 297 12.68 -18.71 20.14
CA ASP A 297 11.67 -18.43 21.15
C ASP A 297 10.28 -18.88 20.67
N ASP A 298 9.59 -19.73 21.41
CA ASP A 298 8.25 -20.24 21.06
C ASP A 298 7.16 -19.21 21.41
N VAL A 299 7.23 -18.06 20.72
CA VAL A 299 6.32 -16.94 20.91
C VAL A 299 5.87 -16.37 19.58
N TYR A 300 4.78 -15.61 19.61
CA TYR A 300 4.17 -15.00 18.42
C TYR A 300 4.01 -13.50 18.63
N TYR A 301 4.15 -12.74 17.51
CA TYR A 301 3.80 -11.33 17.44
C TYR A 301 2.58 -11.10 16.57
N TRP A 302 1.63 -10.30 17.06
CA TRP A 302 0.48 -9.86 16.28
C TRP A 302 0.87 -8.95 15.15
N SER A 303 0.27 -9.17 13.98
CA SER A 303 0.13 -8.12 12.98
C SER A 303 -1.27 -7.50 13.02
N SER A 304 -1.43 -6.34 12.40
CA SER A 304 -2.75 -5.74 12.16
C SER A 304 -3.50 -6.37 10.99
N THR A 305 -2.88 -7.30 10.25
CA THR A 305 -3.41 -7.83 8.98
C THR A 305 -4.34 -9.03 9.22
N GLU A 306 -5.61 -8.89 8.85
CA GLU A 306 -6.59 -9.97 8.91
C GLU A 306 -6.30 -11.07 7.89
N TYR A 307 -6.69 -12.31 8.22
CA TYR A 307 -6.66 -13.43 7.28
C TYR A 307 -8.03 -13.57 6.61
N LEU A 308 -8.12 -13.19 5.34
CA LEU A 308 -9.38 -13.07 4.61
C LEU A 308 -10.20 -14.35 4.49
N ASN A 309 -9.57 -15.53 4.60
CA ASN A 309 -10.25 -16.82 4.48
C ASN A 309 -10.80 -17.37 5.81
N ALA A 310 -10.56 -16.70 6.94
CA ALA A 310 -11.09 -17.07 8.24
C ALA A 310 -11.34 -15.82 9.11
N LYS A 311 -12.59 -15.55 9.40
CA LYS A 311 -13.09 -14.34 10.07
C LYS A 311 -12.43 -14.03 11.41
N ASP A 312 -12.15 -15.07 12.17
CA ASP A 312 -11.63 -14.96 13.52
C ASP A 312 -10.10 -15.06 13.57
N CYS A 313 -9.43 -14.93 12.41
CA CYS A 313 -8.00 -15.15 12.32
C CYS A 313 -7.28 -13.96 11.72
N VAL A 314 -6.05 -13.76 12.16
CA VAL A 314 -5.12 -12.75 11.67
C VAL A 314 -3.74 -13.34 11.44
N TRP A 315 -2.93 -12.66 10.63
CA TRP A 315 -1.54 -13.01 10.45
C TRP A 315 -0.70 -12.63 11.67
N SER A 316 0.21 -13.49 12.02
CA SER A 316 1.21 -13.32 13.10
C SER A 316 2.59 -13.80 12.61
N ILE A 317 3.64 -13.45 13.33
CA ILE A 317 4.98 -14.04 13.13
C ILE A 317 5.29 -14.96 14.30
N HIS A 318 5.67 -16.20 14.00
CA HIS A 318 6.16 -17.17 14.98
C HIS A 318 7.69 -17.08 15.07
N MET A 319 8.21 -16.67 16.20
CA MET A 319 9.65 -16.40 16.37
C MET A 319 10.50 -17.67 16.30
N TYR A 320 9.99 -18.81 16.77
CA TYR A 320 10.72 -20.08 16.67
C TYR A 320 11.10 -20.45 15.23
N THR A 321 10.18 -20.23 14.29
CA THR A 321 10.39 -20.60 12.87
C THR A 321 10.71 -19.44 11.96
N GLY A 322 10.45 -18.19 12.38
CA GLY A 322 10.51 -17.00 11.53
C GLY A 322 9.40 -16.93 10.46
N TYR A 323 8.41 -17.85 10.49
CA TYR A 323 7.34 -17.88 9.51
C TYR A 323 6.06 -17.21 9.98
N SER A 324 5.31 -16.66 9.04
CA SER A 324 3.95 -16.19 9.29
C SER A 324 3.03 -17.36 9.63
N ARG A 325 2.15 -17.13 10.59
CA ARG A 325 1.12 -18.06 11.04
C ARG A 325 -0.22 -17.34 11.11
N ILE A 326 -1.27 -18.13 10.99
CA ILE A 326 -2.65 -17.68 11.12
C ILE A 326 -3.12 -18.09 12.50
N ILE A 327 -3.45 -17.12 13.35
CA ILE A 327 -3.84 -17.32 14.74
C ILE A 327 -5.20 -16.67 14.98
N ASN A 328 -5.98 -17.28 15.88
CA ASN A 328 -7.27 -16.75 16.28
C ASN A 328 -7.12 -15.42 17.03
N LYS A 329 -7.93 -14.41 16.70
CA LYS A 329 -7.92 -13.05 17.26
C LYS A 329 -8.03 -12.98 18.79
N PHE A 330 -8.59 -14.01 19.40
CA PHE A 330 -8.87 -14.06 20.84
C PHE A 330 -7.71 -14.65 21.67
N GLU A 331 -6.68 -15.14 21.00
CA GLU A 331 -5.45 -15.57 21.67
C GLU A 331 -4.65 -14.34 22.15
N GLU A 332 -3.85 -14.54 23.18
CA GLU A 332 -2.94 -13.51 23.67
C GLU A 332 -1.54 -13.69 23.09
N LEU A 333 -1.12 -12.79 22.24
CA LEU A 333 0.21 -12.76 21.65
C LEU A 333 0.91 -11.43 21.95
N TYR A 334 2.20 -11.36 21.66
CA TYR A 334 2.96 -10.13 21.86
C TYR A 334 2.59 -9.05 20.85
N VAL A 335 2.47 -7.84 21.35
CA VAL A 335 2.22 -6.62 20.61
C VAL A 335 3.48 -5.76 20.66
N ARG A 336 3.91 -5.25 19.54
CA ARG A 336 4.98 -4.27 19.42
C ARG A 336 4.51 -3.14 18.52
N ALA A 337 4.44 -1.93 19.06
CA ALA A 337 4.03 -0.77 18.29
C ALA A 337 5.17 -0.27 17.38
N VAL A 338 4.78 0.25 16.21
CA VAL A 338 5.68 0.90 15.26
C VAL A 338 5.13 2.26 14.87
N ALA A 339 5.99 3.13 14.34
CA ALA A 339 5.60 4.44 13.82
C ALA A 339 6.46 4.82 12.62
N GLU A 340 6.00 5.79 11.84
CA GLU A 340 6.75 6.41 10.73
C GLU A 340 7.46 7.68 11.21
N PHE A 341 8.59 7.99 10.57
CA PHE A 341 9.31 9.24 10.76
C PHE A 341 9.79 9.86 9.45
#